data_0aa2ce6e6d1b4c689d058810717f9f4e
#
_entry.id   0aa2ce6e6d1b4c689d058810717f9f4e
#
_cell.length_a   1.000
_cell.length_b   1.000
_cell.length_c   1.000
_cell.angle_alpha   90.00
_cell.angle_beta   90.00
_cell.angle_gamma   90.00
#
_symmetry.space_group_name_H-M   'P 1'
#
loop_
_entity.id
_entity.type
_entity.pdbx_description
1 polymer ?
#
loop_
_entity_poly.entity_id
_entity_poly.type
_entity_poly.pdbx_seq_one_letter_code
_entity_poly.pdbx_strand_id
1 'polypeptide(L)'
;MEKYIAPDRKRIPYGMMNFAVIRRDDCYYVDKTRFIPMIEEADKFFFFIRPRRFGKSLTVNMLQHYYDILAKDKFDALFGDLYIGKHPTRDRNSYLVLYLNFSGIVGELHNYRKGLDAHCQTMFDYFCDIYADYLPKGIKEELDKKEGAVEQFEYLFTECNKTNQRIYLFIDEYDHFTNAILSDIESLHRYTDETHGEGYLRAFFNKIKAGTYSSIERCFITGVSPVTMDDLTSGFNIGTNYSLTPEFNEMIGFTEEEVRQMLTYYSTTSPFNHSVDELIEIMKPWYDNYCFAEECYGETTMYNSNMVLYFVKNYIQRGKAPRDMVEDNIRIDYEKLRMLIRKDKEFAHDASIIQTLVSEGYVTGELKKGFPAVNITNPDNFVSLLYYFGMLTISGTYKGKTKLTIPNQVVREQIYTYLLSTYNEAELNFSSYEKNELASALAYDGDWKAYFGYIADCLKHYTSQRDKQKGEFFVHGFTLAMTAQNRFYRPISEQDTQAGYVDIFLCPLLDIYSDMKHSYIVELKYAKYKDPESRVEELRLEAIDQANRYADTDTVKRAVGTTQLHKIVVVYKGMDMPICEEI
;
A
#
# COMPACT_ATOMS: atom_id res chain seq x y z
N MET A 1 -6.47 -10.88 -43.46
CA MET A 1 -5.96 -10.45 -42.16
C MET A 1 -5.07 -9.24 -42.39
N GLU A 2 -5.50 -8.06 -42.02
CA GLU A 2 -4.64 -6.89 -41.99
C GLU A 2 -3.47 -7.15 -41.07
N LYS A 3 -2.26 -6.85 -41.51
CA LYS A 3 -1.06 -6.98 -40.65
C LYS A 3 -1.21 -6.01 -39.48
N TYR A 4 -1.20 -6.51 -38.26
CA TYR A 4 -1.12 -5.69 -37.06
C TYR A 4 0.17 -4.86 -37.14
N ILE A 5 0.02 -3.55 -37.27
CA ILE A 5 1.13 -2.60 -37.20
C ILE A 5 1.18 -2.14 -35.74
N ALA A 6 2.27 -2.43 -35.05
CA ALA A 6 2.47 -1.95 -33.70
C ALA A 6 2.47 -0.41 -33.69
N PRO A 7 1.74 0.25 -32.79
CA PRO A 7 1.75 1.71 -32.72
C PRO A 7 3.16 2.22 -32.37
N ASP A 8 3.55 3.30 -33.02
CA ASP A 8 4.83 4.01 -32.78
C ASP A 8 4.74 4.82 -31.47
N ARG A 9 4.80 4.10 -30.33
CA ARG A 9 4.77 4.67 -28.99
C ARG A 9 5.46 3.76 -28.00
N LYS A 10 6.00 4.35 -26.93
CA LYS A 10 6.59 3.59 -25.81
C LYS A 10 5.59 2.63 -25.18
N ARG A 11 6.06 1.45 -24.84
CA ARG A 11 5.25 0.44 -24.15
C ARG A 11 5.04 0.84 -22.69
N ILE A 12 3.92 0.43 -22.10
CA ILE A 12 3.67 0.61 -20.67
C ILE A 12 4.34 -0.54 -19.90
N PRO A 13 5.25 -0.25 -18.94
CA PRO A 13 6.00 -1.27 -18.21
C PRO A 13 5.21 -1.87 -17.05
N TYR A 14 3.91 -2.17 -17.28
CA TYR A 14 3.06 -2.75 -16.26
C TYR A 14 3.53 -4.14 -15.85
N GLY A 15 3.79 -4.34 -14.53
CA GLY A 15 4.31 -5.59 -13.97
C GLY A 15 5.79 -5.87 -14.26
N MET A 16 6.53 -4.89 -14.83
CA MET A 16 7.95 -5.05 -15.12
C MET A 16 8.82 -4.51 -13.98
N MET A 17 9.77 -5.33 -13.51
CA MET A 17 10.71 -4.97 -12.43
C MET A 17 12.17 -4.92 -12.90
N ASN A 18 12.45 -5.26 -14.16
CA ASN A 18 13.79 -5.25 -14.72
C ASN A 18 14.04 -3.96 -15.50
N PHE A 19 14.86 -3.09 -14.93
CA PHE A 19 15.19 -1.78 -15.50
C PHE A 19 15.83 -1.88 -16.89
N ALA A 20 16.80 -2.78 -17.06
CA ALA A 20 17.48 -2.94 -18.36
C ALA A 20 16.51 -3.41 -19.46
N VAL A 21 15.54 -4.24 -19.14
CA VAL A 21 14.49 -4.66 -20.08
C VAL A 21 13.56 -3.49 -20.42
N ILE A 22 13.16 -2.68 -19.44
CA ILE A 22 12.33 -1.48 -19.63
C ILE A 22 13.03 -0.52 -20.62
N ARG A 23 14.33 -0.31 -20.45
CA ARG A 23 15.12 0.58 -21.31
C ARG A 23 15.33 0.00 -22.72
N ARG A 24 15.69 -1.28 -22.82
CA ARG A 24 15.91 -1.97 -24.10
C ARG A 24 14.65 -2.06 -24.95
N ASP A 25 13.50 -2.33 -24.32
CA ASP A 25 12.22 -2.55 -25.01
C ASP A 25 11.46 -1.23 -25.24
N ASP A 26 12.13 -0.09 -25.07
CA ASP A 26 11.60 1.27 -25.21
C ASP A 26 10.26 1.46 -24.47
N CYS A 27 10.24 1.10 -23.21
CA CYS A 27 9.09 1.35 -22.35
C CYS A 27 9.12 2.79 -21.79
N TYR A 28 7.95 3.31 -21.44
CA TYR A 28 7.85 4.59 -20.75
C TYR A 28 8.45 4.45 -19.34
N TYR A 29 9.46 5.22 -19.03
CA TYR A 29 10.12 5.20 -17.73
C TYR A 29 9.99 6.56 -17.04
N VAL A 30 9.45 6.57 -15.81
CA VAL A 30 9.44 7.76 -14.95
C VAL A 30 10.79 7.87 -14.28
N ASP A 31 11.53 8.93 -14.60
CA ASP A 31 12.91 9.11 -14.18
C ASP A 31 13.03 9.47 -12.69
N LYS A 32 13.45 8.51 -11.87
CA LYS A 32 13.78 8.67 -10.45
C LYS A 32 15.29 8.71 -10.18
N THR A 33 16.13 8.75 -11.22
CA THR A 33 17.58 8.70 -11.07
C THR A 33 18.18 9.94 -10.41
N ARG A 34 17.39 11.03 -10.27
CA ARG A 34 17.78 12.22 -9.49
C ARG A 34 18.05 11.93 -8.01
N PHE A 35 17.51 10.82 -7.49
CA PHE A 35 17.73 10.40 -6.10
C PHE A 35 19.08 9.68 -5.88
N ILE A 36 19.78 9.26 -6.92
CA ILE A 36 21.08 8.58 -6.80
C ILE A 36 22.11 9.44 -6.05
N PRO A 37 22.36 10.71 -6.40
CA PRO A 37 23.28 11.56 -5.64
C PRO A 37 22.87 11.72 -4.18
N MET A 38 21.56 11.83 -3.91
CA MET A 38 21.03 11.97 -2.55
C MET A 38 21.26 10.71 -1.71
N ILE A 39 21.13 9.51 -2.32
CA ILE A 39 21.45 8.23 -1.67
C ILE A 39 22.97 8.14 -1.38
N GLU A 40 23.81 8.69 -2.24
CA GLU A 40 25.26 8.71 -2.03
C GLU A 40 25.69 9.66 -0.91
N GLU A 41 25.00 10.81 -0.77
CA GLU A 41 25.22 11.77 0.33
C GLU A 41 24.65 11.29 1.67
N ALA A 42 23.67 10.41 1.64
CA ALA A 42 23.10 9.77 2.82
C ALA A 42 24.07 8.76 3.45
N ASP A 43 23.69 8.18 4.60
CA ASP A 43 24.47 7.15 5.25
C ASP A 43 24.71 5.94 4.34
N LYS A 44 25.89 5.33 4.45
CA LYS A 44 26.30 4.21 3.60
C LYS A 44 25.40 2.97 3.74
N PHE A 45 24.66 2.87 4.84
CA PHE A 45 23.77 1.75 5.15
C PHE A 45 22.33 2.27 5.20
N PHE A 46 21.67 2.17 4.06
CA PHE A 46 20.40 2.82 3.74
C PHE A 46 19.24 1.85 3.85
N PHE A 47 18.31 2.09 4.79
CA PHE A 47 17.04 1.39 4.86
C PHE A 47 15.94 2.23 4.25
N PHE A 48 15.10 1.60 3.42
CA PHE A 48 13.98 2.28 2.79
C PHE A 48 12.77 1.36 2.63
N ILE A 49 11.73 1.65 3.37
CA ILE A 49 10.49 0.88 3.40
C ILE A 49 9.40 1.67 2.68
N ARG A 50 8.64 1.00 1.83
CA ARG A 50 7.43 1.53 1.17
C ARG A 50 6.39 0.43 1.03
N PRO A 51 5.11 0.79 0.91
CA PRO A 51 4.07 -0.18 0.62
C PRO A 51 4.36 -1.00 -0.63
N ARG A 52 3.66 -2.10 -0.81
CA ARG A 52 3.80 -2.94 -1.99
C ARG A 52 3.40 -2.20 -3.26
N ARG A 53 3.99 -2.60 -4.38
CA ARG A 53 3.65 -2.11 -5.75
C ARG A 53 3.92 -0.63 -6.03
N PHE A 54 4.74 0.02 -5.21
CA PHE A 54 5.21 1.38 -5.45
C PHE A 54 6.44 1.45 -6.36
N GLY A 55 7.12 0.33 -6.64
CA GLY A 55 8.30 0.28 -7.52
C GLY A 55 9.64 0.04 -6.80
N LYS A 56 9.65 -0.47 -5.55
CA LYS A 56 10.88 -0.75 -4.79
C LYS A 56 11.89 -1.60 -5.57
N SER A 57 11.48 -2.79 -6.01
CA SER A 57 12.38 -3.73 -6.72
C SER A 57 12.89 -3.17 -8.05
N LEU A 58 12.09 -2.34 -8.75
CA LEU A 58 12.55 -1.63 -9.94
C LEU A 58 13.64 -0.61 -9.58
N THR A 59 13.46 0.14 -8.51
CA THR A 59 14.47 1.09 -8.01
C THR A 59 15.75 0.37 -7.61
N VAL A 60 15.65 -0.74 -6.87
CA VAL A 60 16.81 -1.58 -6.54
C VAL A 60 17.53 -2.06 -7.80
N ASN A 61 16.79 -2.56 -8.79
CA ASN A 61 17.39 -3.04 -10.04
C ASN A 61 18.04 -1.91 -10.85
N MET A 62 17.47 -0.71 -10.86
CA MET A 62 18.06 0.48 -11.47
C MET A 62 19.37 0.84 -10.78
N LEU A 63 19.41 0.88 -9.44
CA LEU A 63 20.62 1.14 -8.65
C LEU A 63 21.71 0.09 -8.89
N GLN A 64 21.35 -1.20 -8.98
CA GLN A 64 22.29 -2.27 -9.33
C GLN A 64 22.99 -1.97 -10.65
N HIS A 65 22.26 -1.68 -11.71
CA HIS A 65 22.84 -1.35 -13.01
C HIS A 65 23.68 -0.06 -13.01
N TYR A 66 23.34 0.90 -12.16
CA TYR A 66 24.12 2.13 -12.04
C TYR A 66 25.49 1.90 -11.39
N TYR A 67 25.54 1.08 -10.35
CA TYR A 67 26.75 0.87 -9.55
C TYR A 67 27.62 -0.29 -10.03
N ASP A 68 27.05 -1.27 -10.74
CA ASP A 68 27.74 -2.46 -11.19
C ASP A 68 28.87 -2.13 -12.17
N ILE A 69 30.10 -2.57 -11.83
CA ILE A 69 31.29 -2.42 -12.66
C ILE A 69 31.12 -3.08 -14.03
N LEU A 70 30.33 -4.16 -14.14
CA LEU A 70 30.04 -4.88 -15.37
C LEU A 70 29.05 -4.15 -16.28
N ALA A 71 28.37 -3.13 -15.78
CA ALA A 71 27.40 -2.35 -16.54
C ALA A 71 28.02 -1.15 -17.27
N LYS A 72 29.34 -0.93 -17.16
CA LYS A 72 30.05 0.24 -17.70
C LYS A 72 29.78 0.48 -19.19
N ASP A 73 29.86 -0.55 -20.01
CA ASP A 73 29.66 -0.45 -21.46
C ASP A 73 28.20 -0.26 -21.87
N LYS A 74 27.27 -0.50 -20.94
CA LYS A 74 25.81 -0.33 -21.14
C LYS A 74 25.28 1.00 -20.60
N PHE A 75 26.13 1.80 -19.97
CA PHE A 75 25.71 2.99 -19.24
C PHE A 75 24.90 3.96 -20.10
N ASP A 76 25.42 4.34 -21.26
CA ASP A 76 24.76 5.32 -22.13
C ASP A 76 23.41 4.79 -22.67
N ALA A 77 23.33 3.50 -22.96
CA ALA A 77 22.08 2.87 -23.41
C ALA A 77 21.01 2.81 -22.28
N LEU A 78 21.43 2.67 -21.02
CA LEU A 78 20.53 2.55 -19.89
C LEU A 78 20.15 3.91 -19.29
N PHE A 79 21.09 4.84 -19.22
CA PHE A 79 20.96 6.06 -18.43
C PHE A 79 21.16 7.37 -19.25
N GLY A 80 21.67 7.33 -20.49
CA GLY A 80 22.15 8.50 -21.22
C GLY A 80 21.13 9.64 -21.37
N ASP A 81 19.86 9.36 -21.50
CA ASP A 81 18.75 10.34 -21.59
C ASP A 81 18.18 10.76 -20.23
N LEU A 82 18.50 10.01 -19.16
CA LEU A 82 18.01 10.25 -17.80
C LEU A 82 18.83 11.33 -17.07
N TYR A 83 18.32 11.81 -15.94
CA TYR A 83 19.00 12.81 -15.12
C TYR A 83 20.42 12.39 -14.75
N ILE A 84 20.60 11.16 -14.24
CA ILE A 84 21.91 10.66 -13.80
C ILE A 84 22.88 10.40 -14.97
N GLY A 85 22.37 10.17 -16.18
CA GLY A 85 23.21 10.05 -17.37
C GLY A 85 23.86 11.38 -17.74
N LYS A 86 23.14 12.50 -17.49
CA LYS A 86 23.64 13.87 -17.69
C LYS A 86 24.47 14.39 -16.52
N HIS A 87 24.28 13.82 -15.32
CA HIS A 87 24.92 14.22 -14.07
C HIS A 87 25.51 13.00 -13.32
N PRO A 88 26.42 12.21 -13.94
CA PRO A 88 26.93 10.99 -13.32
C PRO A 88 27.79 11.30 -12.12
N THR A 89 27.69 10.46 -11.07
CA THR A 89 28.50 10.56 -9.85
C THR A 89 29.83 9.82 -9.99
N ARG A 90 30.70 9.97 -8.98
CA ARG A 90 32.00 9.28 -8.93
C ARG A 90 31.86 7.77 -8.69
N ASP A 91 30.78 7.35 -8.03
CA ASP A 91 30.53 5.96 -7.65
C ASP A 91 29.89 5.13 -8.77
N ARG A 92 29.60 5.75 -9.93
CA ARG A 92 29.12 5.07 -11.12
C ARG A 92 30.03 3.92 -11.54
N ASN A 93 29.43 2.73 -11.76
CA ASN A 93 30.09 1.53 -12.27
C ASN A 93 31.41 1.18 -11.52
N SER A 94 31.36 1.24 -10.19
CA SER A 94 32.57 1.12 -9.37
C SER A 94 32.50 0.06 -8.26
N TYR A 95 31.43 -0.73 -8.23
CA TYR A 95 31.19 -1.76 -7.22
C TYR A 95 31.00 -3.15 -7.84
N LEU A 96 31.38 -4.19 -7.09
CA LEU A 96 30.80 -5.51 -7.26
C LEU A 96 29.43 -5.51 -6.57
N VAL A 97 28.37 -5.82 -7.32
CA VAL A 97 27.00 -5.77 -6.80
C VAL A 97 26.58 -7.13 -6.31
N LEU A 98 26.31 -7.26 -5.00
CA LEU A 98 25.73 -8.46 -4.42
C LEU A 98 24.24 -8.20 -4.12
N TYR A 99 23.36 -9.00 -4.72
CA TYR A 99 21.93 -8.89 -4.57
C TYR A 99 21.32 -10.11 -3.89
N LEU A 100 20.63 -9.88 -2.78
CA LEU A 100 19.90 -10.90 -2.03
C LEU A 100 18.42 -10.52 -2.01
N ASN A 101 17.58 -11.35 -2.61
CA ASN A 101 16.13 -11.18 -2.53
C ASN A 101 15.54 -12.25 -1.61
N PHE A 102 15.09 -11.86 -0.42
CA PHE A 102 14.62 -12.80 0.58
C PHE A 102 13.27 -13.45 0.24
N SER A 103 12.52 -12.94 -0.76
CA SER A 103 11.35 -13.65 -1.27
C SER A 103 11.70 -14.98 -1.94
N GLY A 104 12.95 -15.17 -2.35
CA GLY A 104 13.47 -16.41 -2.89
C GLY A 104 13.76 -17.50 -1.86
N ILE A 105 13.67 -17.18 -0.56
CA ILE A 105 13.89 -18.15 0.52
C ILE A 105 12.67 -19.06 0.61
N VAL A 106 12.85 -20.33 0.29
CA VAL A 106 11.80 -21.35 0.28
C VAL A 106 11.81 -22.11 1.61
N GLY A 107 10.63 -22.27 2.21
CA GLY A 107 10.45 -23.11 3.41
C GLY A 107 9.59 -22.42 4.46
N GLU A 108 8.99 -23.23 5.33
CA GLU A 108 8.30 -22.77 6.52
C GLU A 108 9.32 -22.26 7.55
N LEU A 109 8.86 -21.49 8.52
CA LEU A 109 9.72 -20.86 9.54
C LEU A 109 10.67 -21.85 10.24
N HIS A 110 10.23 -23.09 10.45
CA HIS A 110 11.07 -24.15 11.06
C HIS A 110 12.23 -24.67 10.17
N ASN A 111 12.19 -24.43 8.86
CA ASN A 111 13.24 -24.76 7.90
C ASN A 111 13.97 -23.51 7.38
N TYR A 112 13.70 -22.35 7.99
CA TYR A 112 14.17 -21.06 7.50
C TYR A 112 15.69 -21.00 7.30
N ARG A 113 16.47 -21.50 8.29
CA ARG A 113 17.95 -21.56 8.19
C ARG A 113 18.39 -22.26 6.91
N LYS A 114 17.85 -23.43 6.62
CA LYS A 114 18.19 -24.19 5.40
C LYS A 114 17.81 -23.44 4.13
N GLY A 115 16.64 -22.77 4.14
CA GLY A 115 16.20 -21.95 3.02
C GLY A 115 17.12 -20.76 2.77
N LEU A 116 17.51 -20.05 3.84
CA LEU A 116 18.47 -18.94 3.77
C LEU A 116 19.84 -19.41 3.26
N ASP A 117 20.36 -20.51 3.80
CA ASP A 117 21.65 -21.08 3.38
C ASP A 117 21.64 -21.43 1.90
N ALA A 118 20.61 -22.14 1.43
CA ALA A 118 20.49 -22.53 0.01
C ALA A 118 20.35 -21.32 -0.92
N HIS A 119 19.56 -20.32 -0.50
CA HIS A 119 19.41 -19.08 -1.26
C HIS A 119 20.71 -18.30 -1.35
N CYS A 120 21.40 -18.09 -0.22
CA CYS A 120 22.67 -17.38 -0.16
C CYS A 120 23.75 -18.11 -0.97
N GLN A 121 23.88 -19.43 -0.83
CA GLN A 121 24.81 -20.23 -1.64
C GLN A 121 24.62 -19.95 -3.14
N THR A 122 23.37 -20.01 -3.62
CA THR A 122 23.06 -19.74 -5.03
C THR A 122 23.49 -18.33 -5.45
N MET A 123 23.22 -17.34 -4.61
CA MET A 123 23.58 -15.93 -4.92
C MET A 123 25.08 -15.68 -4.84
N PHE A 124 25.79 -16.30 -3.92
CA PHE A 124 27.24 -16.21 -3.80
C PHE A 124 27.96 -16.92 -4.96
N ASP A 125 27.48 -18.08 -5.37
CA ASP A 125 27.97 -18.78 -6.54
C ASP A 125 27.82 -17.93 -7.81
N TYR A 126 26.64 -17.37 -8.00
CA TYR A 126 26.38 -16.46 -9.12
C TYR A 126 27.31 -15.24 -9.07
N PHE A 127 27.49 -14.64 -7.89
CA PHE A 127 28.40 -13.52 -7.70
C PHE A 127 29.84 -13.89 -8.08
N CYS A 128 30.33 -15.04 -7.61
CA CYS A 128 31.68 -15.53 -7.94
C CYS A 128 31.84 -15.77 -9.44
N ASP A 129 30.81 -16.33 -10.10
CA ASP A 129 30.87 -16.63 -11.54
C ASP A 129 30.90 -15.35 -12.39
N ILE A 130 30.07 -14.34 -12.09
CA ILE A 130 30.01 -13.09 -12.89
C ILE A 130 31.20 -12.17 -12.66
N TYR A 131 31.81 -12.21 -11.45
CA TYR A 131 32.97 -11.38 -11.10
C TYR A 131 34.27 -12.16 -11.07
N ALA A 132 34.39 -13.30 -11.76
CA ALA A 132 35.57 -14.15 -11.76
C ALA A 132 36.87 -13.42 -12.10
N ASP A 133 36.84 -12.39 -12.95
CA ASP A 133 38.00 -11.57 -13.33
C ASP A 133 38.45 -10.60 -12.22
N TYR A 134 37.62 -10.35 -11.23
CA TYR A 134 37.91 -9.43 -10.11
C TYR A 134 38.23 -10.17 -8.81
N LEU A 135 37.98 -11.46 -8.76
CA LEU A 135 38.08 -12.29 -7.56
C LEU A 135 39.28 -13.26 -7.62
N PRO A 136 39.79 -13.75 -6.47
CA PRO A 136 40.83 -14.74 -6.44
C PRO A 136 40.43 -16.04 -7.16
N LYS A 137 41.38 -16.65 -7.88
CA LYS A 137 41.15 -17.96 -8.49
C LYS A 137 40.87 -19.00 -7.41
N GLY A 138 39.85 -19.86 -7.63
CA GLY A 138 39.47 -20.91 -6.69
C GLY A 138 38.62 -20.44 -5.53
N ILE A 139 38.10 -19.19 -5.55
CA ILE A 139 37.27 -18.66 -4.49
C ILE A 139 35.99 -19.50 -4.30
N LYS A 140 35.39 -19.98 -5.38
CA LYS A 140 34.13 -20.74 -5.34
C LYS A 140 34.32 -22.11 -4.69
N GLU A 141 35.41 -22.81 -5.04
CA GLU A 141 35.77 -24.13 -4.46
C GLU A 141 36.06 -24.03 -2.95
N GLU A 142 36.58 -22.91 -2.50
CA GLU A 142 36.83 -22.68 -1.07
C GLU A 142 35.56 -22.20 -0.36
N LEU A 143 34.68 -21.46 -1.05
CA LEU A 143 33.38 -21.03 -0.55
C LEU A 143 32.48 -22.25 -0.27
N ASP A 144 32.45 -23.22 -1.17
CA ASP A 144 31.67 -24.47 -1.06
C ASP A 144 32.08 -25.32 0.16
N LYS A 145 33.27 -25.12 0.72
CA LYS A 145 33.73 -25.80 1.93
C LYS A 145 33.23 -25.13 3.22
N LYS A 146 32.62 -23.95 3.14
CA LYS A 146 32.11 -23.21 4.30
C LYS A 146 30.71 -23.68 4.65
N GLU A 147 30.40 -23.76 5.95
CA GLU A 147 29.14 -24.24 6.45
C GLU A 147 28.11 -23.09 6.59
N GLY A 148 27.12 -23.08 5.69
CA GLY A 148 26.00 -22.17 5.74
C GLY A 148 26.31 -20.72 5.35
N ALA A 149 25.25 -19.92 5.19
CA ALA A 149 25.33 -18.56 4.66
C ALA A 149 26.23 -17.61 5.46
N VAL A 150 26.32 -17.80 6.77
CA VAL A 150 27.07 -16.92 7.68
C VAL A 150 28.58 -17.04 7.43
N GLU A 151 29.11 -18.26 7.35
CA GLU A 151 30.54 -18.50 7.09
C GLU A 151 30.94 -18.19 5.65
N GLN A 152 30.06 -18.56 4.71
CA GLN A 152 30.27 -18.26 3.30
C GLN A 152 30.36 -16.77 3.04
N PHE A 153 29.46 -15.99 3.66
CA PHE A 153 29.46 -14.55 3.50
C PHE A 153 30.72 -13.90 4.10
N GLU A 154 31.14 -14.33 5.31
CA GLU A 154 32.38 -13.87 5.93
C GLU A 154 33.58 -14.16 5.05
N TYR A 155 33.66 -15.34 4.47
CA TYR A 155 34.73 -15.71 3.56
C TYR A 155 34.70 -14.82 2.30
N LEU A 156 33.54 -14.65 1.67
CA LEU A 156 33.38 -13.88 0.44
C LEU A 156 33.86 -12.43 0.58
N PHE A 157 33.38 -11.71 1.60
CA PHE A 157 33.81 -10.30 1.75
C PHE A 157 35.25 -10.18 2.24
N THR A 158 35.79 -11.18 2.92
CA THR A 158 37.21 -11.22 3.29
C THR A 158 38.10 -11.36 2.05
N GLU A 159 37.74 -12.23 1.11
CA GLU A 159 38.50 -12.40 -0.14
C GLU A 159 38.37 -11.16 -1.05
N CYS A 160 37.20 -10.55 -1.12
CA CYS A 160 37.03 -9.27 -1.80
C CYS A 160 37.92 -8.17 -1.22
N ASN A 161 38.06 -8.12 0.10
CA ASN A 161 38.96 -7.16 0.76
C ASN A 161 40.44 -7.38 0.41
N LYS A 162 40.89 -8.63 0.32
CA LYS A 162 42.29 -8.96 -0.09
C LYS A 162 42.61 -8.48 -1.51
N THR A 163 41.62 -8.44 -2.38
CA THR A 163 41.74 -7.96 -3.76
C THR A 163 41.35 -6.50 -3.94
N ASN A 164 41.12 -5.78 -2.83
CA ASN A 164 40.71 -4.37 -2.79
C ASN A 164 39.44 -4.10 -3.61
N GLN A 165 38.51 -5.06 -3.61
CA GLN A 165 37.20 -4.91 -4.26
C GLN A 165 36.17 -4.33 -3.29
N ARG A 166 35.31 -3.46 -3.80
CA ARG A 166 34.23 -2.82 -3.03
C ARG A 166 32.90 -3.48 -3.39
N ILE A 167 32.16 -3.90 -2.39
CA ILE A 167 30.82 -4.50 -2.55
C ILE A 167 29.76 -3.46 -2.24
N TYR A 168 28.76 -3.35 -3.12
CA TYR A 168 27.47 -2.75 -2.79
C TYR A 168 26.46 -3.87 -2.59
N LEU A 169 26.01 -4.05 -1.34
CA LEU A 169 25.04 -5.07 -0.97
C LEU A 169 23.62 -4.53 -1.10
N PHE A 170 22.79 -5.21 -1.87
CA PHE A 170 21.36 -4.95 -1.97
C PHE A 170 20.58 -6.09 -1.35
N ILE A 171 19.67 -5.78 -0.40
CA ILE A 171 18.74 -6.75 0.19
C ILE A 171 17.32 -6.28 -0.09
N ASP A 172 16.59 -7.05 -0.89
CA ASP A 172 15.18 -6.82 -1.19
C ASP A 172 14.30 -7.79 -0.40
N GLU A 173 13.10 -7.32 -0.02
CA GLU A 173 12.12 -8.06 0.79
C GLU A 173 12.72 -8.68 2.08
N TYR A 174 13.55 -7.89 2.79
CA TYR A 174 14.22 -8.32 4.02
C TYR A 174 13.27 -8.83 5.10
N ASP A 175 12.02 -8.42 5.02
CA ASP A 175 10.92 -8.72 5.94
C ASP A 175 10.03 -9.88 5.45
N HIS A 176 10.50 -10.70 4.53
CA HIS A 176 9.73 -11.81 3.97
C HIS A 176 9.10 -12.72 5.04
N PHE A 177 9.79 -12.95 6.16
CA PHE A 177 9.29 -13.77 7.28
C PHE A 177 8.22 -13.08 8.14
N THR A 178 8.09 -11.76 8.09
CA THR A 178 7.06 -11.04 8.85
C THR A 178 5.67 -11.56 8.55
N ASN A 179 5.46 -12.04 7.33
CA ASN A 179 4.20 -12.66 6.93
C ASN A 179 3.88 -13.94 7.73
N ALA A 180 4.89 -14.74 8.07
CA ALA A 180 4.70 -15.94 8.89
C ALA A 180 4.39 -15.58 10.35
N ILE A 181 5.05 -14.53 10.88
CA ILE A 181 4.81 -14.04 12.25
C ILE A 181 3.40 -13.52 12.42
N LEU A 182 2.89 -12.82 11.42
CA LEU A 182 1.55 -12.25 11.46
C LEU A 182 0.45 -13.32 11.37
N SER A 183 0.80 -14.56 10.99
CA SER A 183 -0.17 -15.64 10.80
C SER A 183 -0.65 -16.30 12.09
N ASP A 184 0.23 -16.48 13.10
CA ASP A 184 -0.13 -17.09 14.38
C ASP A 184 0.88 -16.79 15.52
N ILE A 185 0.48 -17.04 16.77
CA ILE A 185 1.29 -16.77 17.97
C ILE A 185 2.47 -17.77 18.10
N GLU A 186 2.32 -19.01 17.66
CA GLU A 186 3.43 -19.96 17.69
C GLU A 186 4.54 -19.55 16.73
N SER A 187 4.18 -19.00 15.58
CA SER A 187 5.13 -18.40 14.63
C SER A 187 5.88 -17.23 15.24
N LEU A 188 5.25 -16.42 16.11
CA LEU A 188 5.90 -15.33 16.83
C LEU A 188 7.00 -15.84 17.79
N HIS A 189 6.74 -16.89 18.55
CA HIS A 189 7.76 -17.48 19.45
C HIS A 189 8.95 -18.04 18.66
N ARG A 190 8.70 -18.79 17.60
CA ARG A 190 9.77 -19.32 16.74
C ARG A 190 10.58 -18.22 16.06
N TYR A 191 9.92 -17.16 15.61
CA TYR A 191 10.60 -15.99 15.07
C TYR A 191 11.52 -15.33 16.10
N THR A 192 11.06 -15.22 17.35
CA THR A 192 11.88 -14.66 18.44
C THR A 192 13.13 -15.51 18.66
N ASP A 193 13.05 -16.83 18.59
CA ASP A 193 14.20 -17.72 18.71
C ASP A 193 15.22 -17.52 17.57
N GLU A 194 14.78 -17.22 16.35
CA GLU A 194 15.66 -16.99 15.19
C GLU A 194 16.25 -15.58 15.11
N THR A 195 15.60 -14.59 15.72
CA THR A 195 15.98 -13.16 15.63
C THR A 195 16.62 -12.62 16.90
N HIS A 196 16.37 -13.23 18.06
CA HIS A 196 16.89 -12.78 19.36
C HIS A 196 18.05 -13.67 19.86
N GLY A 197 18.86 -13.12 20.73
CA GLY A 197 19.99 -13.85 21.33
C GLY A 197 21.02 -14.29 20.29
N GLU A 198 21.22 -15.59 20.16
CA GLU A 198 22.13 -16.21 19.19
C GLU A 198 21.43 -16.65 17.88
N GLY A 199 20.24 -16.11 17.57
CA GLY A 199 19.45 -16.47 16.40
C GLY A 199 20.23 -16.35 15.08
N TYR A 200 20.01 -17.29 14.17
CA TYR A 200 20.78 -17.42 12.92
C TYR A 200 20.66 -16.21 12.00
N LEU A 201 19.48 -15.64 11.87
CA LEU A 201 19.23 -14.45 11.06
C LEU A 201 19.98 -13.24 11.63
N ARG A 202 19.97 -13.09 12.96
CA ARG A 202 20.76 -12.05 13.64
C ARG A 202 22.26 -12.23 13.42
N ALA A 203 22.76 -13.47 13.49
CA ALA A 203 24.16 -13.79 13.19
C ALA A 203 24.52 -13.38 11.76
N PHE A 204 23.64 -13.62 10.78
CA PHE A 204 23.82 -13.19 9.40
C PHE A 204 23.96 -11.66 9.27
N PHE A 205 23.06 -10.88 9.89
CA PHE A 205 23.14 -9.41 9.88
C PHE A 205 24.35 -8.87 10.65
N ASN A 206 24.80 -9.56 11.72
CA ASN A 206 26.04 -9.24 12.40
C ASN A 206 27.28 -9.42 11.48
N LYS A 207 27.25 -10.41 10.58
CA LYS A 207 28.31 -10.58 9.58
C LYS A 207 28.28 -9.48 8.52
N ILE A 208 27.11 -9.01 8.09
CA ILE A 208 27.00 -7.82 7.24
C ILE A 208 27.70 -6.63 7.93
N LYS A 209 27.38 -6.40 9.21
CA LYS A 209 28.04 -5.35 10.00
C LYS A 209 29.56 -5.52 10.05
N ALA A 210 30.06 -6.73 10.29
CA ALA A 210 31.48 -6.99 10.26
C ALA A 210 32.09 -6.70 8.88
N GLY A 211 31.41 -7.06 7.81
CA GLY A 211 31.81 -6.80 6.43
C GLY A 211 31.96 -5.32 6.08
N THR A 212 31.28 -4.43 6.81
CA THR A 212 31.38 -2.97 6.60
C THR A 212 32.74 -2.38 7.03
N TYR A 213 33.49 -3.11 7.84
CA TYR A 213 34.90 -2.76 8.16
C TYR A 213 35.90 -3.27 7.11
N SER A 214 35.41 -3.95 6.06
CA SER A 214 36.27 -4.53 5.02
C SER A 214 35.80 -4.13 3.62
N SER A 215 35.09 -4.98 2.91
CA SER A 215 34.73 -4.79 1.50
C SER A 215 33.30 -4.32 1.27
N ILE A 216 32.36 -4.48 2.24
CA ILE A 216 31.01 -3.98 2.10
C ILE A 216 31.00 -2.47 2.36
N GLU A 217 31.12 -1.68 1.30
CA GLU A 217 31.21 -0.23 1.43
C GLU A 217 29.84 0.43 1.54
N ARG A 218 28.81 -0.12 0.85
CA ARG A 218 27.44 0.37 0.90
C ARG A 218 26.45 -0.78 1.02
N CYS A 219 25.32 -0.51 1.66
CA CYS A 219 24.22 -1.45 1.75
C CYS A 219 22.89 -0.71 1.53
N PHE A 220 22.03 -1.24 0.68
CA PHE A 220 20.65 -0.76 0.48
C PHE A 220 19.67 -1.88 0.82
N ILE A 221 18.87 -1.66 1.84
CA ILE A 221 17.91 -2.65 2.34
C ILE A 221 16.49 -2.11 2.14
N THR A 222 15.61 -2.92 1.53
CA THR A 222 14.22 -2.54 1.32
C THR A 222 13.25 -3.67 1.63
N GLY A 223 12.02 -3.29 1.99
CA GLY A 223 10.93 -4.17 2.34
C GLY A 223 9.62 -3.40 2.55
N VAL A 224 8.70 -3.98 3.31
CA VAL A 224 7.39 -3.39 3.61
C VAL A 224 7.21 -3.17 5.11
N SER A 225 7.62 -4.12 5.95
CA SER A 225 7.35 -4.11 7.39
C SER A 225 8.49 -3.51 8.21
N PRO A 226 8.22 -2.65 9.20
CA PRO A 226 9.22 -2.18 10.14
C PRO A 226 9.50 -3.19 11.28
N VAL A 227 8.73 -4.26 11.39
CA VAL A 227 8.74 -5.20 12.53
C VAL A 227 10.09 -5.91 12.66
N THR A 228 10.61 -6.46 11.57
CA THR A 228 11.89 -7.18 11.58
C THR A 228 13.09 -6.27 11.75
N MET A 229 12.91 -4.98 11.52
CA MET A 229 14.00 -4.03 11.54
C MET A 229 14.66 -3.92 12.92
N ASP A 230 13.88 -3.77 13.97
CA ASP A 230 14.39 -3.60 15.34
C ASP A 230 14.99 -4.90 15.88
N ASP A 231 14.38 -6.04 15.56
CA ASP A 231 14.87 -7.37 15.93
C ASP A 231 16.24 -7.67 15.27
N LEU A 232 16.42 -7.27 14.02
CA LEU A 232 17.65 -7.45 13.27
C LEU A 232 18.68 -6.36 13.59
N THR A 233 18.26 -5.11 13.78
CA THR A 233 19.15 -3.97 13.98
C THR A 233 19.76 -3.91 15.36
N SER A 234 19.26 -4.65 16.36
CA SER A 234 20.03 -4.83 17.60
C SER A 234 21.41 -5.46 17.34
N GLY A 235 21.57 -6.17 16.19
CA GLY A 235 22.84 -6.63 15.64
C GLY A 235 23.45 -5.71 14.56
N PHE A 236 22.62 -4.92 13.84
CA PHE A 236 23.00 -4.06 12.71
C PHE A 236 22.64 -2.59 12.98
N ASN A 237 23.07 -2.04 14.09
CA ASN A 237 22.77 -0.67 14.53
C ASN A 237 23.53 0.44 13.79
N ILE A 238 23.99 0.18 12.57
CA ILE A 238 24.73 1.13 11.71
C ILE A 238 23.87 1.63 10.53
N GLY A 239 22.69 1.07 10.32
CA GLY A 239 21.79 1.49 9.25
C GLY A 239 20.82 2.57 9.67
N THR A 240 20.60 3.54 8.80
CA THR A 240 19.62 4.62 8.99
C THR A 240 18.35 4.37 8.16
N ASN A 241 17.19 4.45 8.80
CA ASN A 241 15.90 4.32 8.12
C ASN A 241 15.44 5.68 7.59
N TYR A 242 15.46 5.83 6.27
CA TYR A 242 15.06 7.03 5.53
C TYR A 242 13.58 7.03 5.09
N SER A 243 12.79 6.06 5.52
CA SER A 243 11.40 5.91 5.06
C SER A 243 10.49 7.08 5.40
N LEU A 244 10.75 7.80 6.49
CA LEU A 244 9.98 8.97 6.94
C LEU A 244 10.73 10.30 6.70
N THR A 245 11.75 10.29 5.85
CA THR A 245 12.59 11.47 5.60
C THR A 245 12.04 12.25 4.41
N PRO A 246 11.78 13.56 4.53
CA PRO A 246 11.14 14.38 3.50
C PRO A 246 11.82 14.33 2.14
N GLU A 247 13.15 14.36 2.12
CA GLU A 247 13.97 14.35 0.91
C GLU A 247 13.74 13.09 0.04
N PHE A 248 13.27 11.99 0.65
CA PHE A 248 12.99 10.73 -0.04
C PHE A 248 11.48 10.44 -0.19
N ASN A 249 10.60 11.40 0.11
CA ASN A 249 9.16 11.23 -0.04
C ASN A 249 8.77 10.79 -1.47
N GLU A 250 9.40 11.39 -2.48
CA GLU A 250 9.09 11.19 -3.90
C GLU A 250 9.96 10.12 -4.60
N MET A 251 10.88 9.45 -3.87
CA MET A 251 11.83 8.52 -4.48
C MET A 251 11.14 7.31 -5.13
N ILE A 252 10.05 6.82 -4.54
CA ILE A 252 9.29 5.66 -5.02
C ILE A 252 7.79 6.04 -5.06
N GLY A 253 7.09 5.59 -6.10
CA GLY A 253 5.75 6.03 -6.46
C GLY A 253 5.78 7.12 -7.53
N PHE A 254 4.63 7.66 -7.91
CA PHE A 254 4.53 8.76 -8.88
C PHE A 254 3.92 9.99 -8.23
N THR A 255 4.45 11.17 -8.55
CA THR A 255 3.80 12.45 -8.25
C THR A 255 2.68 12.72 -9.26
N GLU A 256 1.77 13.63 -8.95
CA GLU A 256 0.73 14.04 -9.93
C GLU A 256 1.34 14.58 -11.21
N GLU A 257 2.42 15.36 -11.11
CA GLU A 257 3.13 15.91 -12.27
C GLU A 257 3.70 14.79 -13.17
N GLU A 258 4.29 13.75 -12.59
CA GLU A 258 4.81 12.59 -13.35
C GLU A 258 3.69 11.80 -14.03
N VAL A 259 2.54 11.65 -13.36
CA VAL A 259 1.34 11.03 -13.95
C VAL A 259 0.81 11.88 -15.09
N ARG A 260 0.73 13.19 -14.91
CA ARG A 260 0.30 14.17 -15.92
C ARG A 260 1.19 14.12 -17.15
N GLN A 261 2.51 14.09 -16.98
CA GLN A 261 3.46 13.96 -18.08
C GLN A 261 3.28 12.65 -18.85
N MET A 262 3.05 11.53 -18.14
CA MET A 262 2.75 10.23 -18.75
C MET A 262 1.46 10.28 -19.58
N LEU A 263 0.37 10.81 -19.02
CA LEU A 263 -0.91 10.93 -19.73
C LEU A 263 -0.80 11.85 -20.93
N THR A 264 -0.08 12.97 -20.80
CA THR A 264 0.17 13.90 -21.91
C THR A 264 0.92 13.20 -23.04
N TYR A 265 1.97 12.44 -22.74
CA TYR A 265 2.69 11.65 -23.75
C TYR A 265 1.75 10.70 -24.51
N TYR A 266 0.93 9.93 -23.77
CA TYR A 266 0.04 8.95 -24.41
C TYR A 266 -1.15 9.61 -25.14
N SER A 267 -1.61 10.78 -24.73
CA SER A 267 -2.67 11.52 -25.42
C SER A 267 -2.24 12.02 -26.81
N THR A 268 -0.94 12.27 -27.01
CA THR A 268 -0.40 12.65 -28.31
C THR A 268 -0.21 11.47 -29.27
N THR A 269 -0.09 10.25 -28.71
CA THR A 269 0.22 9.02 -29.49
C THR A 269 -0.99 8.08 -29.62
N SER A 270 -2.09 8.40 -28.95
CA SER A 270 -3.33 7.60 -28.93
C SER A 270 -4.53 8.52 -28.76
N PRO A 271 -5.67 8.25 -29.38
CA PRO A 271 -6.87 9.05 -29.18
C PRO A 271 -7.40 8.84 -27.74
N PHE A 272 -7.44 9.90 -26.96
CA PHE A 272 -8.08 9.94 -25.66
C PHE A 272 -9.47 10.56 -25.77
N ASN A 273 -10.46 9.99 -25.08
CA ASN A 273 -11.83 10.53 -25.01
C ASN A 273 -11.99 11.57 -23.90
N HIS A 274 -11.04 11.64 -22.98
CA HIS A 274 -10.99 12.58 -21.86
C HIS A 274 -9.72 13.42 -21.95
N SER A 275 -9.78 14.63 -21.44
CA SER A 275 -8.60 15.45 -21.20
C SER A 275 -7.69 14.84 -20.13
N VAL A 276 -6.44 15.28 -20.07
CA VAL A 276 -5.50 14.85 -19.02
C VAL A 276 -6.03 15.23 -17.63
N ASP A 277 -6.66 16.40 -17.48
CA ASP A 277 -7.23 16.84 -16.21
C ASP A 277 -8.38 15.93 -15.75
N GLU A 278 -9.31 15.58 -16.65
CA GLU A 278 -10.38 14.63 -16.34
C GLU A 278 -9.84 13.27 -15.92
N LEU A 279 -8.78 12.77 -16.57
CA LEU A 279 -8.17 11.51 -16.20
C LEU A 279 -7.48 11.56 -14.83
N ILE A 280 -6.85 12.67 -14.48
CA ILE A 280 -6.30 12.90 -13.14
C ILE A 280 -7.43 12.88 -12.09
N GLU A 281 -8.52 13.61 -12.33
CA GLU A 281 -9.69 13.63 -11.43
C GLU A 281 -10.30 12.23 -11.21
N ILE A 282 -10.36 11.40 -12.27
CA ILE A 282 -10.82 10.01 -12.18
C ILE A 282 -9.86 9.15 -11.35
N MET A 283 -8.56 9.29 -11.54
CA MET A 283 -7.55 8.42 -10.91
C MET A 283 -7.24 8.81 -9.46
N LYS A 284 -7.26 10.10 -9.15
CA LYS A 284 -6.83 10.65 -7.85
C LYS A 284 -7.51 9.99 -6.65
N PRO A 285 -8.84 9.85 -6.59
CA PRO A 285 -9.52 9.20 -5.46
C PRO A 285 -9.14 7.74 -5.27
N TRP A 286 -8.63 7.07 -6.31
CA TRP A 286 -8.33 5.64 -6.29
C TRP A 286 -6.88 5.32 -5.99
N TYR A 287 -5.93 6.14 -6.41
CA TYR A 287 -4.52 5.74 -6.44
C TYR A 287 -3.56 6.71 -5.75
N ASP A 288 -4.01 7.94 -5.45
CA ASP A 288 -3.24 9.02 -4.84
C ASP A 288 -3.35 9.03 -3.30
N ASN A 289 -2.93 10.14 -2.72
CA ASN A 289 -3.00 10.55 -1.32
C ASN A 289 -2.01 9.85 -0.38
N TYR A 290 -0.98 9.17 -0.89
CA TYR A 290 0.09 8.69 -0.02
C TYR A 290 1.07 9.80 0.31
N CYS A 291 1.22 10.10 1.60
CA CYS A 291 2.23 11.01 2.14
C CYS A 291 3.15 10.23 3.09
N PHE A 292 4.46 10.30 2.84
CA PHE A 292 5.43 9.46 3.55
C PHE A 292 6.30 10.23 4.55
N ALA A 293 6.18 11.54 4.63
CA ALA A 293 6.83 12.37 5.64
C ALA A 293 5.87 13.46 6.11
N GLU A 294 5.89 13.78 7.41
CA GLU A 294 4.97 14.77 7.98
C GLU A 294 5.15 16.15 7.35
N GLU A 295 6.38 16.53 7.06
CA GLU A 295 6.76 17.82 6.49
C GLU A 295 6.24 17.97 5.04
N CYS A 296 5.98 16.86 4.33
CA CYS A 296 5.47 16.87 2.96
C CYS A 296 3.92 16.92 2.90
N TYR A 297 3.25 16.86 4.04
CA TYR A 297 1.79 16.93 4.07
C TYR A 297 1.28 18.29 3.56
N GLY A 298 0.37 18.22 2.59
CA GLY A 298 -0.20 19.42 1.96
C GLY A 298 0.64 19.96 0.79
N GLU A 299 1.85 19.41 0.54
CA GLU A 299 2.70 19.80 -0.59
C GLU A 299 2.66 18.77 -1.72
N THR A 300 3.03 17.52 -1.43
CA THR A 300 3.12 16.47 -2.44
C THR A 300 2.57 15.16 -1.92
N THR A 301 1.61 14.59 -2.64
CA THR A 301 1.12 13.23 -2.45
C THR A 301 1.63 12.31 -3.56
N MET A 302 1.64 11.01 -3.26
CA MET A 302 2.18 10.00 -4.14
C MET A 302 1.09 9.04 -4.61
N TYR A 303 1.08 8.77 -5.90
CA TYR A 303 0.28 7.73 -6.52
C TYR A 303 0.97 6.37 -6.40
N ASN A 304 0.20 5.31 -6.20
CA ASN A 304 0.70 3.96 -6.39
C ASN A 304 1.03 3.71 -7.87
N SER A 305 2.32 3.56 -8.18
CA SER A 305 2.82 3.50 -9.56
C SER A 305 2.24 2.34 -10.36
N ASN A 306 2.08 1.16 -9.75
CA ASN A 306 1.53 0.00 -10.43
C ASN A 306 0.05 0.19 -10.82
N MET A 307 -0.73 0.85 -9.96
CA MET A 307 -2.14 1.16 -10.22
C MET A 307 -2.30 2.18 -11.33
N VAL A 308 -1.46 3.21 -11.36
CA VAL A 308 -1.41 4.17 -12.47
C VAL A 308 -1.11 3.45 -13.78
N LEU A 309 -0.09 2.61 -13.82
CA LEU A 309 0.28 1.85 -15.02
C LEU A 309 -0.85 0.89 -15.46
N TYR A 310 -1.55 0.26 -14.51
CA TYR A 310 -2.73 -0.55 -14.78
C TYR A 310 -3.84 0.27 -15.46
N PHE A 311 -4.18 1.41 -14.88
CA PHE A 311 -5.19 2.31 -15.44
C PHE A 311 -4.83 2.77 -16.85
N VAL A 312 -3.64 3.35 -17.01
CA VAL A 312 -3.19 3.90 -18.29
C VAL A 312 -3.15 2.83 -19.38
N LYS A 313 -2.66 1.62 -19.06
CA LYS A 313 -2.67 0.47 -20.00
C LYS A 313 -4.07 0.13 -20.46
N ASN A 314 -5.04 0.01 -19.54
CA ASN A 314 -6.43 -0.32 -19.87
C ASN A 314 -7.10 0.81 -20.66
N TYR A 315 -6.84 2.07 -20.25
CA TYR A 315 -7.42 3.23 -20.90
C TYR A 315 -6.96 3.36 -22.37
N ILE A 316 -5.67 3.20 -22.64
CA ILE A 316 -5.13 3.21 -24.00
C ILE A 316 -5.74 2.10 -24.88
N GLN A 317 -6.00 0.93 -24.31
CA GLN A 317 -6.56 -0.19 -25.06
C GLN A 317 -8.05 -0.04 -25.36
N ARG A 318 -8.82 0.60 -24.49
CA ARG A 318 -10.28 0.61 -24.51
C ARG A 318 -10.90 1.98 -24.76
N GLY A 319 -10.13 3.07 -24.64
CA GLY A 319 -10.60 4.46 -24.73
C GLY A 319 -11.48 4.90 -23.56
N LYS A 320 -11.54 4.13 -22.47
CA LYS A 320 -12.34 4.41 -21.28
C LYS A 320 -11.70 3.82 -20.02
N ALA A 321 -12.06 4.38 -18.87
CA ALA A 321 -11.61 3.88 -17.57
C ALA A 321 -11.93 2.38 -17.39
N PRO A 322 -11.08 1.60 -16.71
CA PRO A 322 -11.37 0.20 -16.39
C PRO A 322 -12.61 0.12 -15.49
N ARG A 323 -13.49 -0.87 -15.71
CA ARG A 323 -14.65 -1.12 -14.83
C ARG A 323 -14.21 -1.43 -13.41
N ASP A 324 -13.18 -2.27 -13.29
CA ASP A 324 -12.56 -2.59 -12.02
C ASP A 324 -11.33 -1.70 -11.86
N MET A 325 -11.44 -0.68 -11.01
CA MET A 325 -10.33 0.23 -10.72
C MET A 325 -9.21 -0.46 -9.94
N VAL A 326 -9.46 -1.65 -9.40
CA VAL A 326 -8.51 -2.47 -8.64
C VAL A 326 -8.27 -3.77 -9.38
N GLU A 327 -7.00 -4.08 -9.67
CA GLU A 327 -6.62 -5.35 -10.27
C GLU A 327 -6.74 -6.51 -9.25
N ASP A 328 -7.18 -7.69 -9.70
CA ASP A 328 -7.39 -8.86 -8.83
C ASP A 328 -6.13 -9.28 -8.04
N ASN A 329 -4.96 -9.20 -8.65
CA ASN A 329 -3.70 -9.51 -7.96
C ASN A 329 -3.39 -8.56 -6.79
N ILE A 330 -3.93 -7.34 -6.80
CA ILE A 330 -3.78 -6.38 -5.72
C ILE A 330 -4.69 -6.77 -4.56
N ARG A 331 -5.89 -7.26 -4.83
CA ARG A 331 -6.80 -7.77 -3.81
C ARG A 331 -6.17 -8.90 -2.99
N ILE A 332 -5.42 -9.80 -3.63
CA ILE A 332 -4.70 -10.91 -2.97
C ILE A 332 -3.62 -10.40 -2.01
N ASP A 333 -2.92 -9.32 -2.35
CA ASP A 333 -1.88 -8.75 -1.48
C ASP A 333 -2.45 -8.23 -0.14
N TYR A 334 -3.74 -7.87 -0.12
CA TYR A 334 -4.44 -7.40 1.07
C TYR A 334 -5.03 -8.52 1.94
N GLU A 335 -4.99 -9.81 1.54
CA GLU A 335 -5.45 -10.91 2.42
C GLU A 335 -4.65 -10.99 3.73
N LYS A 336 -3.37 -10.63 3.69
CA LYS A 336 -2.53 -10.53 4.89
C LYS A 336 -3.05 -9.50 5.89
N LEU A 337 -3.72 -8.50 5.40
CA LEU A 337 -4.41 -7.47 6.14
C LEU A 337 -5.58 -7.99 6.96
N ARG A 338 -6.30 -8.97 6.42
CA ARG A 338 -7.40 -9.65 7.12
C ARG A 338 -6.94 -10.21 8.47
N MET A 339 -5.73 -10.75 8.50
CA MET A 339 -5.14 -11.26 9.75
C MET A 339 -4.83 -10.15 10.74
N LEU A 340 -4.30 -9.01 10.27
CA LEU A 340 -4.03 -7.85 11.13
C LEU A 340 -5.31 -7.27 11.74
N ILE A 341 -6.36 -7.14 10.94
CA ILE A 341 -7.65 -6.62 11.41
C ILE A 341 -8.31 -7.58 12.41
N ARG A 342 -8.15 -8.91 12.24
CA ARG A 342 -8.59 -9.89 13.24
C ARG A 342 -7.84 -9.70 14.56
N LYS A 343 -6.51 -9.52 14.50
CA LYS A 343 -5.69 -9.28 15.68
C LYS A 343 -6.03 -7.96 16.38
N ASP A 344 -6.38 -6.90 15.66
CA ASP A 344 -6.85 -5.66 16.25
C ASP A 344 -8.04 -5.88 17.20
N LYS A 345 -8.97 -6.77 16.84
CA LYS A 345 -10.08 -7.17 17.74
C LYS A 345 -9.63 -7.96 18.97
N GLU A 346 -8.62 -8.81 18.82
CA GLU A 346 -8.08 -9.63 19.93
C GLU A 346 -7.28 -8.76 20.90
N PHE A 347 -6.61 -7.73 20.43
CA PHE A 347 -5.75 -6.84 21.21
C PHE A 347 -6.49 -5.64 21.82
N ALA A 348 -7.64 -5.26 21.26
CA ALA A 348 -8.40 -4.12 21.72
C ALA A 348 -9.13 -4.41 23.03
N HIS A 349 -8.65 -3.81 24.12
CA HIS A 349 -9.37 -3.83 25.40
C HIS A 349 -10.56 -2.84 25.41
N ASP A 350 -10.44 -1.67 24.76
CA ASP A 350 -11.44 -0.59 24.81
C ASP A 350 -12.02 -0.21 23.44
N ALA A 351 -11.19 0.03 22.43
CA ALA A 351 -11.64 0.37 21.07
C ALA A 351 -10.68 -0.17 20.01
N SER A 352 -11.22 -0.81 18.98
CA SER A 352 -10.45 -1.24 17.81
C SER A 352 -9.98 -0.02 17.02
N ILE A 353 -8.70 0.02 16.68
CA ILE A 353 -8.10 1.08 15.84
C ILE A 353 -8.82 1.15 14.48
N ILE A 354 -9.14 0.00 13.90
CA ILE A 354 -9.87 -0.06 12.63
C ILE A 354 -11.30 0.49 12.77
N GLN A 355 -11.99 0.19 13.88
CA GLN A 355 -13.32 0.75 14.10
C GLN A 355 -13.26 2.27 14.28
N THR A 356 -12.31 2.78 15.06
CA THR A 356 -12.07 4.22 15.22
C THR A 356 -11.78 4.88 13.86
N LEU A 357 -10.93 4.24 13.05
CA LEU A 357 -10.59 4.73 11.71
C LEU A 357 -11.82 4.83 10.80
N VAL A 358 -12.74 3.86 10.86
CA VAL A 358 -13.95 3.84 10.04
C VAL A 358 -14.98 4.85 10.57
N SER A 359 -15.13 4.99 11.88
CA SER A 359 -16.14 5.87 12.49
C SER A 359 -15.72 7.34 12.55
N GLU A 360 -14.45 7.61 12.88
CA GLU A 360 -13.91 8.98 12.99
C GLU A 360 -13.14 9.42 11.74
N GLY A 361 -12.83 8.43 10.83
CA GLY A 361 -12.08 8.56 9.59
C GLY A 361 -10.60 8.85 9.77
N TYR A 362 -10.10 8.97 11.01
CA TYR A 362 -8.70 9.10 11.32
C TYR A 362 -8.33 8.41 12.62
N VAL A 363 -7.05 8.12 12.74
CA VAL A 363 -6.41 7.73 14.01
C VAL A 363 -5.21 8.62 14.25
N THR A 364 -4.75 8.70 15.49
CA THR A 364 -3.52 9.40 15.84
C THR A 364 -2.54 8.45 16.49
N GLY A 365 -1.26 8.60 16.18
CA GLY A 365 -0.20 7.78 16.76
C GLY A 365 1.17 8.37 16.52
N GLU A 366 2.18 7.81 17.16
CA GLU A 366 3.58 8.12 16.89
C GLU A 366 4.13 7.08 15.92
N LEU A 367 4.52 7.50 14.70
CA LEU A 367 5.09 6.58 13.71
C LEU A 367 6.48 6.10 14.15
N LYS A 368 6.58 4.81 14.40
CA LYS A 368 7.85 4.16 14.77
C LYS A 368 8.60 3.71 13.52
N LYS A 369 9.89 4.02 13.46
CA LYS A 369 10.79 3.59 12.35
C LYS A 369 11.12 2.09 12.39
N GLY A 370 10.96 1.45 13.54
CA GLY A 370 11.13 0.02 13.78
C GLY A 370 10.63 -0.34 15.18
N PHE A 371 10.24 -1.59 15.38
CA PHE A 371 9.86 -2.14 16.69
C PHE A 371 9.91 -3.67 16.67
N PRO A 372 10.18 -4.32 17.84
CA PRO A 372 10.19 -5.76 17.96
C PRO A 372 8.81 -6.38 17.68
N ALA A 373 8.79 -7.56 17.07
CA ALA A 373 7.55 -8.28 16.76
C ALA A 373 6.69 -8.55 18.00
N VAL A 374 7.29 -8.79 19.16
CA VAL A 374 6.60 -9.01 20.44
C VAL A 374 5.79 -7.79 20.91
N ASN A 375 6.11 -6.60 20.44
CA ASN A 375 5.46 -5.34 20.79
C ASN A 375 4.39 -4.90 19.78
N ILE A 376 3.99 -5.76 18.85
CA ILE A 376 2.99 -5.44 17.82
C ILE A 376 1.63 -5.04 18.39
N THR A 377 1.32 -5.49 19.61
CA THR A 377 0.08 -5.18 20.33
C THR A 377 0.02 -3.75 20.87
N ASN A 378 1.16 -3.05 20.91
CA ASN A 378 1.17 -1.63 21.28
C ASN A 378 0.43 -0.81 20.21
N PRO A 379 -0.51 0.07 20.58
CA PRO A 379 -1.29 0.85 19.61
C PRO A 379 -0.46 1.67 18.61
N ASP A 380 0.61 2.33 19.05
CA ASP A 380 1.47 3.12 18.14
C ASP A 380 2.23 2.20 17.16
N ASN A 381 2.66 1.02 17.60
CA ASN A 381 3.32 0.03 16.75
C ASN A 381 2.34 -0.55 15.71
N PHE A 382 1.10 -0.83 16.13
CA PHE A 382 0.07 -1.33 15.22
C PHE A 382 -0.33 -0.27 14.18
N VAL A 383 -0.51 0.98 14.59
CA VAL A 383 -0.74 2.12 13.67
C VAL A 383 0.42 2.26 12.70
N SER A 384 1.67 2.17 13.18
CA SER A 384 2.86 2.22 12.33
C SER A 384 2.87 1.08 11.31
N LEU A 385 2.51 -0.14 11.73
CA LEU A 385 2.41 -1.28 10.82
C LEU A 385 1.38 -1.05 9.71
N LEU A 386 0.17 -0.57 10.05
CA LEU A 386 -0.86 -0.21 9.09
C LEU A 386 -0.37 0.85 8.09
N TYR A 387 0.37 1.85 8.58
CA TYR A 387 0.97 2.88 7.72
C TYR A 387 1.99 2.29 6.74
N TYR A 388 2.95 1.48 7.19
CA TYR A 388 3.96 0.90 6.30
C TYR A 388 3.38 -0.12 5.31
N PHE A 389 2.30 -0.79 5.66
CA PHE A 389 1.55 -1.62 4.72
C PHE A 389 0.72 -0.80 3.69
N GLY A 390 0.69 0.54 3.83
CA GLY A 390 -0.04 1.44 2.93
C GLY A 390 -1.54 1.48 3.17
N MET A 391 -2.00 1.07 4.36
CA MET A 391 -3.40 1.21 4.75
C MET A 391 -3.73 2.57 5.32
N LEU A 392 -2.73 3.24 5.86
CA LEU A 392 -2.81 4.59 6.39
C LEU A 392 -1.83 5.49 5.65
N THR A 393 -2.17 6.77 5.63
CA THR A 393 -1.33 7.85 5.12
C THR A 393 -1.31 8.99 6.13
N ILE A 394 -0.24 9.78 6.13
CA ILE A 394 -0.13 10.98 6.94
C ILE A 394 -1.13 12.02 6.41
N SER A 395 -1.96 12.57 7.30
CA SER A 395 -2.97 13.60 7.00
C SER A 395 -2.87 14.81 7.93
N GLY A 396 -1.68 15.08 8.46
CA GLY A 396 -1.36 16.19 9.32
C GLY A 396 -1.03 15.78 10.74
N THR A 397 -1.24 16.70 11.69
CA THR A 397 -0.97 16.48 13.12
C THR A 397 -2.19 16.87 13.95
N TYR A 398 -2.40 16.17 15.05
CA TYR A 398 -3.46 16.48 16.01
C TYR A 398 -2.94 16.27 17.45
N LYS A 399 -3.00 17.32 18.26
CA LYS A 399 -2.51 17.32 19.66
C LYS A 399 -1.08 16.78 19.80
N GLY A 400 -0.19 17.14 18.85
CA GLY A 400 1.22 16.76 18.87
C GLY A 400 1.52 15.31 18.44
N LYS A 401 0.53 14.59 17.91
CA LYS A 401 0.69 13.26 17.30
C LYS A 401 0.42 13.32 15.81
N THR A 402 1.01 12.43 15.04
CA THR A 402 0.71 12.26 13.62
C THR A 402 -0.75 11.84 13.47
N LYS A 403 -1.50 12.57 12.66
CA LYS A 403 -2.85 12.20 12.23
C LYS A 403 -2.75 11.35 10.97
N LEU A 404 -3.46 10.21 10.96
CA LEU A 404 -3.41 9.23 9.88
C LEU A 404 -4.82 8.89 9.41
N THR A 405 -5.01 8.80 8.10
CA THR A 405 -6.28 8.47 7.45
C THR A 405 -6.10 7.35 6.43
N ILE A 406 -7.20 6.82 5.92
CA ILE A 406 -7.20 5.91 4.77
C ILE A 406 -6.79 6.72 3.52
N PRO A 407 -5.77 6.28 2.75
CA PRO A 407 -5.25 7.09 1.65
C PRO A 407 -6.24 7.26 0.50
N ASN A 408 -6.93 6.21 0.10
CA ASN A 408 -7.75 6.21 -1.12
C ASN A 408 -8.81 5.12 -1.12
N GLN A 409 -9.62 5.11 -2.19
CA GLN A 409 -10.75 4.20 -2.35
C GLN A 409 -10.33 2.73 -2.42
N VAL A 410 -9.17 2.41 -3.03
CA VAL A 410 -8.67 1.03 -3.10
C VAL A 410 -8.50 0.45 -1.70
N VAL A 411 -7.84 1.20 -0.82
CA VAL A 411 -7.59 0.77 0.56
C VAL A 411 -8.89 0.79 1.38
N ARG A 412 -9.74 1.79 1.17
CA ARG A 412 -11.04 1.91 1.84
C ARG A 412 -11.92 0.70 1.61
N GLU A 413 -12.07 0.27 0.36
CA GLU A 413 -12.85 -0.94 0.01
C GLU A 413 -12.30 -2.20 0.69
N GLN A 414 -10.98 -2.32 0.80
CA GLN A 414 -10.36 -3.47 1.46
C GLN A 414 -10.63 -3.46 2.97
N ILE A 415 -10.40 -2.32 3.65
CA ILE A 415 -10.67 -2.18 5.10
C ILE A 415 -12.13 -2.52 5.40
N TYR A 416 -13.07 -1.99 4.62
CA TYR A 416 -14.49 -2.23 4.84
C TYR A 416 -14.90 -3.68 4.56
N THR A 417 -14.36 -4.28 3.51
CA THR A 417 -14.59 -5.72 3.23
C THR A 417 -14.11 -6.59 4.38
N TYR A 418 -12.92 -6.30 4.93
CA TYR A 418 -12.39 -7.06 6.06
C TYR A 418 -13.14 -6.78 7.36
N LEU A 419 -13.53 -5.54 7.60
CA LEU A 419 -14.36 -5.18 8.76
C LEU A 419 -15.65 -6.02 8.76
N LEU A 420 -16.35 -6.08 7.64
CA LEU A 420 -17.56 -6.92 7.51
C LEU A 420 -17.27 -8.40 7.77
N SER A 421 -16.15 -8.93 7.24
CA SER A 421 -15.77 -10.33 7.47
C SER A 421 -15.51 -10.67 8.95
N THR A 422 -15.23 -9.67 9.79
CA THR A 422 -15.02 -9.88 11.24
C THR A 422 -16.30 -9.94 12.04
N TYR A 423 -17.43 -9.50 11.49
CA TYR A 423 -18.69 -9.49 12.22
C TYR A 423 -19.36 -10.86 12.29
N ASN A 424 -19.16 -11.71 11.28
CA ASN A 424 -19.65 -13.09 11.36
C ASN A 424 -18.96 -14.02 10.33
N GLU A 425 -17.97 -14.80 10.75
CA GLU A 425 -17.26 -15.72 9.86
C GLU A 425 -18.10 -16.91 9.38
N ALA A 426 -19.11 -17.32 10.17
CA ALA A 426 -19.89 -18.52 9.90
C ALA A 426 -21.24 -18.26 9.18
N GLU A 427 -21.77 -17.06 9.26
CA GLU A 427 -23.18 -16.77 8.88
C GLU A 427 -23.37 -15.62 7.87
N LEU A 428 -22.36 -14.78 7.59
CA LEU A 428 -22.43 -13.76 6.54
C LEU A 428 -22.23 -14.37 5.14
N ASN A 429 -23.05 -15.36 4.81
CA ASN A 429 -23.32 -15.68 3.41
C ASN A 429 -24.22 -14.57 2.82
N PHE A 430 -23.66 -13.36 2.69
CA PHE A 430 -24.27 -12.38 1.79
C PHE A 430 -24.35 -13.03 0.42
N SER A 431 -25.55 -13.33 -0.03
CA SER A 431 -25.73 -13.71 -1.41
C SER A 431 -25.14 -12.61 -2.27
N SER A 432 -23.99 -12.87 -2.90
CA SER A 432 -23.36 -11.89 -3.79
C SER A 432 -24.28 -11.51 -4.94
N TYR A 433 -25.19 -12.41 -5.31
CA TYR A 433 -26.24 -12.17 -6.30
C TYR A 433 -27.26 -11.14 -5.79
N GLU A 434 -27.88 -11.38 -4.63
CA GLU A 434 -28.90 -10.48 -4.06
C GLU A 434 -28.36 -9.07 -3.83
N LYS A 435 -27.14 -8.97 -3.28
CA LYS A 435 -26.47 -7.69 -3.09
C LYS A 435 -26.23 -6.94 -4.40
N ASN A 436 -25.83 -7.64 -5.46
CA ASN A 436 -25.61 -7.02 -6.77
C ASN A 436 -26.92 -6.56 -7.42
N GLU A 437 -28.02 -7.31 -7.27
CA GLU A 437 -29.33 -6.91 -7.76
C GLU A 437 -29.85 -5.67 -7.01
N LEU A 438 -29.75 -5.65 -5.68
CA LEU A 438 -30.12 -4.48 -4.87
C LEU A 438 -29.28 -3.25 -5.20
N ALA A 439 -27.98 -3.43 -5.42
CA ALA A 439 -27.08 -2.35 -5.83
C ALA A 439 -27.46 -1.80 -7.22
N SER A 440 -27.85 -2.69 -8.15
CA SER A 440 -28.31 -2.30 -9.49
C SER A 440 -29.66 -1.56 -9.41
N ALA A 441 -30.62 -2.07 -8.64
CA ALA A 441 -31.92 -1.43 -8.45
C ALA A 441 -31.77 -0.04 -7.80
N LEU A 442 -30.84 0.11 -6.84
CA LEU A 442 -30.49 1.41 -6.27
C LEU A 442 -29.98 2.39 -7.35
N ALA A 443 -29.09 1.93 -8.24
CA ALA A 443 -28.44 2.79 -9.22
C ALA A 443 -29.34 3.17 -10.40
N TYR A 444 -30.22 2.29 -10.84
CA TYR A 444 -30.99 2.43 -12.08
C TYR A 444 -32.49 2.61 -11.88
N ASP A 445 -33.07 2.04 -10.81
CA ASP A 445 -34.49 2.05 -10.56
C ASP A 445 -34.90 2.95 -9.39
N GLY A 446 -33.94 3.42 -8.59
CA GLY A 446 -34.19 4.27 -7.43
C GLY A 446 -34.75 3.51 -6.22
N ASP A 447 -34.59 2.19 -6.16
CA ASP A 447 -35.15 1.37 -5.06
C ASP A 447 -34.22 1.39 -3.81
N TRP A 448 -34.17 2.56 -3.19
CA TRP A 448 -33.42 2.77 -1.96
C TRP A 448 -34.03 2.05 -0.75
N LYS A 449 -35.37 1.84 -0.73
CA LYS A 449 -36.04 1.17 0.40
C LYS A 449 -35.58 -0.27 0.55
N ALA A 450 -35.54 -1.02 -0.56
CA ALA A 450 -35.06 -2.40 -0.56
C ALA A 450 -33.58 -2.46 -0.14
N TYR A 451 -32.74 -1.54 -0.65
CA TYR A 451 -31.30 -1.52 -0.35
C TYR A 451 -31.01 -1.24 1.12
N PHE A 452 -31.57 -0.17 1.72
CA PHE A 452 -31.34 0.16 3.13
C PHE A 452 -32.08 -0.79 4.07
N GLY A 453 -33.23 -1.32 3.67
CA GLY A 453 -33.94 -2.39 4.38
C GLY A 453 -33.05 -3.64 4.52
N TYR A 454 -32.41 -4.06 3.45
CA TYR A 454 -31.45 -5.17 3.46
C TYR A 454 -30.28 -4.92 4.42
N ILE A 455 -29.70 -3.71 4.42
CA ILE A 455 -28.62 -3.36 5.35
C ILE A 455 -29.10 -3.46 6.80
N ALA A 456 -30.28 -2.95 7.11
CA ALA A 456 -30.86 -3.01 8.45
C ALA A 456 -31.14 -4.45 8.90
N ASP A 457 -31.66 -5.29 8.01
CA ASP A 457 -31.88 -6.72 8.28
C ASP A 457 -30.56 -7.45 8.54
N CYS A 458 -29.51 -7.17 7.75
CA CYS A 458 -28.17 -7.69 7.98
C CYS A 458 -27.63 -7.25 9.35
N LEU A 459 -27.75 -5.97 9.70
CA LEU A 459 -27.33 -5.44 10.98
C LEU A 459 -28.03 -6.17 12.15
N LYS A 460 -29.33 -6.40 12.03
CA LYS A 460 -30.15 -7.03 13.07
C LYS A 460 -29.84 -8.53 13.26
N HIS A 461 -29.65 -9.27 12.17
CA HIS A 461 -29.53 -10.73 12.21
C HIS A 461 -28.11 -11.21 12.39
N TYR A 462 -27.12 -10.50 11.86
CA TYR A 462 -25.74 -10.99 11.78
C TYR A 462 -24.79 -10.35 12.78
N THR A 463 -25.26 -9.52 13.72
CA THR A 463 -24.41 -8.90 14.72
C THR A 463 -24.52 -9.59 16.07
N SER A 464 -23.37 -9.77 16.75
CA SER A 464 -23.30 -10.40 18.06
C SER A 464 -23.88 -9.52 19.17
N GLN A 465 -24.21 -10.12 20.33
CA GLN A 465 -24.66 -9.34 21.50
C GLN A 465 -23.61 -8.33 22.00
N ARG A 466 -22.32 -8.61 21.80
CA ARG A 466 -21.22 -7.67 22.10
C ARG A 466 -21.21 -6.47 21.16
N ASP A 467 -21.51 -6.67 19.88
CA ASP A 467 -21.57 -5.60 18.88
C ASP A 467 -22.75 -4.67 19.14
N LYS A 468 -23.87 -5.20 19.63
CA LYS A 468 -25.06 -4.42 20.03
C LYS A 468 -24.79 -3.42 21.15
N GLN A 469 -23.74 -3.61 21.95
CA GLN A 469 -23.34 -2.69 23.02
C GLN A 469 -22.47 -1.52 22.53
N LYS A 470 -21.95 -1.57 21.31
CA LYS A 470 -21.05 -0.55 20.74
C LYS A 470 -21.76 0.71 20.23
N GLY A 471 -23.09 0.69 20.08
CA GLY A 471 -23.92 1.85 19.82
C GLY A 471 -23.75 2.47 18.42
N GLU A 472 -23.77 3.80 18.37
CA GLU A 472 -23.76 4.62 17.17
C GLU A 472 -22.60 4.29 16.19
N PHE A 473 -21.38 4.26 16.70
CA PHE A 473 -20.18 3.97 15.91
C PHE A 473 -20.26 2.65 15.15
N PHE A 474 -20.87 1.66 15.77
CA PHE A 474 -21.03 0.35 15.14
C PHE A 474 -22.01 0.39 13.98
N VAL A 475 -23.17 1.01 14.19
CA VAL A 475 -24.24 1.11 13.18
C VAL A 475 -23.75 1.93 11.98
N HIS A 476 -23.12 3.07 12.24
CA HIS A 476 -22.53 3.92 11.20
C HIS A 476 -21.45 3.18 10.40
N GLY A 477 -20.46 2.61 11.08
CA GLY A 477 -19.37 1.88 10.45
C GLY A 477 -19.84 0.66 9.64
N PHE A 478 -20.87 -0.07 10.13
CA PHE A 478 -21.46 -1.19 9.42
C PHE A 478 -22.18 -0.73 8.15
N THR A 479 -23.02 0.31 8.24
CA THR A 479 -23.76 0.87 7.10
C THR A 479 -22.79 1.38 6.04
N LEU A 480 -21.75 2.11 6.45
CA LEU A 480 -20.73 2.62 5.55
C LEU A 480 -19.96 1.48 4.87
N ALA A 481 -19.58 0.44 5.61
CA ALA A 481 -18.91 -0.73 5.05
C ALA A 481 -19.77 -1.51 4.06
N MET A 482 -21.08 -1.62 4.32
CA MET A 482 -22.03 -2.24 3.40
C MET A 482 -22.21 -1.42 2.11
N THR A 483 -22.34 -0.10 2.23
CA THR A 483 -22.47 0.80 1.06
C THR A 483 -21.20 0.86 0.23
N ALA A 484 -20.01 0.76 0.83
CA ALA A 484 -18.73 0.75 0.14
C ALA A 484 -18.51 -0.47 -0.76
N GLN A 485 -19.27 -1.55 -0.56
CA GLN A 485 -19.25 -2.70 -1.47
C GLN A 485 -20.11 -2.54 -2.72
N ASN A 486 -20.82 -1.41 -2.84
CA ASN A 486 -21.61 -1.11 -4.01
C ASN A 486 -20.73 -0.58 -5.15
N ARG A 487 -20.61 -1.35 -6.23
CA ARG A 487 -19.73 -1.02 -7.37
C ARG A 487 -20.14 0.22 -8.18
N PHE A 488 -21.35 0.72 -7.99
CA PHE A 488 -21.88 1.87 -8.74
C PHE A 488 -21.55 3.20 -8.06
N TYR A 489 -21.24 3.17 -6.76
CA TYR A 489 -21.03 4.37 -5.97
C TYR A 489 -19.69 4.37 -5.25
N ARG A 490 -19.14 5.55 -5.11
CA ARG A 490 -18.07 5.85 -4.16
C ARG A 490 -18.71 6.48 -2.93
N PRO A 491 -18.78 5.81 -1.77
CA PRO A 491 -19.28 6.43 -0.57
C PRO A 491 -18.26 7.46 -0.06
N ILE A 492 -18.71 8.68 0.12
CA ILE A 492 -17.94 9.78 0.72
C ILE A 492 -18.56 10.02 2.09
N SER A 493 -17.74 9.97 3.16
CA SER A 493 -18.15 10.29 4.52
C SER A 493 -17.65 11.67 4.93
N GLU A 494 -18.13 12.18 6.05
CA GLU A 494 -17.94 13.52 6.65
C GLU A 494 -16.59 14.23 6.44
N GLN A 495 -15.52 13.50 6.25
CA GLN A 495 -14.16 14.06 6.28
C GLN A 495 -13.72 14.76 5.01
N ASP A 496 -14.41 14.53 3.91
CA ASP A 496 -13.98 15.01 2.59
C ASP A 496 -14.61 16.36 2.20
N THR A 497 -15.33 17.04 3.11
CA THR A 497 -16.03 18.28 2.74
C THR A 497 -15.78 19.46 3.68
N GLN A 498 -15.55 20.64 3.09
CA GLN A 498 -15.35 21.91 3.82
C GLN A 498 -16.63 22.53 4.42
N ALA A 499 -17.81 21.94 4.16
CA ALA A 499 -19.11 22.58 4.42
C ALA A 499 -19.97 21.94 5.53
N GLY A 500 -19.42 21.00 6.32
CA GLY A 500 -20.17 20.28 7.37
C GLY A 500 -20.45 18.82 7.03
N TYR A 501 -20.99 18.12 7.98
CA TYR A 501 -20.95 16.68 8.12
C TYR A 501 -22.16 16.02 7.48
N VAL A 502 -21.97 15.25 6.40
CA VAL A 502 -22.90 14.23 5.93
C VAL A 502 -22.40 12.87 6.32
N ASP A 503 -23.26 12.03 6.83
CA ASP A 503 -22.86 10.70 7.22
C ASP A 503 -22.40 9.86 6.01
N ILE A 504 -23.16 9.87 4.89
CA ILE A 504 -22.78 9.14 3.67
C ILE A 504 -23.31 9.86 2.41
N PHE A 505 -22.45 10.21 1.48
CA PHE A 505 -22.81 10.55 0.11
C PHE A 505 -22.43 9.40 -0.82
N LEU A 506 -23.41 8.76 -1.45
CA LEU A 506 -23.21 7.76 -2.49
C LEU A 506 -22.97 8.50 -3.82
N CYS A 507 -21.70 8.88 -4.04
CA CYS A 507 -21.26 9.59 -5.24
C CYS A 507 -21.28 8.63 -6.43
N PRO A 508 -22.04 8.92 -7.51
CA PRO A 508 -22.16 8.04 -8.66
C PRO A 508 -20.85 7.97 -9.46
N LEU A 509 -20.46 6.78 -9.90
CA LEU A 509 -19.28 6.55 -10.74
C LEU A 509 -19.65 6.71 -12.23
N LEU A 510 -20.00 7.93 -12.65
CA LEU A 510 -20.50 8.22 -14.01
C LEU A 510 -19.46 7.99 -15.10
N ASP A 511 -18.17 8.12 -14.79
CA ASP A 511 -17.07 7.85 -15.74
C ASP A 511 -16.99 6.36 -16.12
N ILE A 512 -17.53 5.49 -15.23
CA ILE A 512 -17.56 4.03 -15.43
C ILE A 512 -18.95 3.59 -15.90
N TYR A 513 -20.00 4.14 -15.30
CA TYR A 513 -21.42 3.80 -15.50
C TYR A 513 -22.20 5.06 -15.89
N SER A 514 -21.97 5.55 -17.10
CA SER A 514 -22.53 6.82 -17.60
C SER A 514 -24.06 6.86 -17.74
N ASP A 515 -24.72 5.70 -17.65
CA ASP A 515 -26.15 5.52 -17.78
C ASP A 515 -26.88 5.39 -16.43
N MET A 516 -26.17 5.57 -15.31
CA MET A 516 -26.78 5.62 -13.98
C MET A 516 -27.79 6.76 -13.87
N LYS A 517 -28.85 6.53 -13.09
CA LYS A 517 -29.97 7.47 -12.96
C LYS A 517 -30.10 8.11 -11.59
N HIS A 518 -29.56 7.50 -10.54
CA HIS A 518 -29.82 7.92 -9.15
C HIS A 518 -28.51 8.08 -8.36
N SER A 519 -28.48 9.07 -7.47
CA SER A 519 -27.44 9.32 -6.47
C SER A 519 -28.07 9.66 -5.12
N TYR A 520 -27.35 9.49 -4.00
CA TYR A 520 -27.96 9.52 -2.68
C TYR A 520 -27.10 10.27 -1.67
N ILE A 521 -27.74 11.14 -0.90
CA ILE A 521 -27.27 11.62 0.39
C ILE A 521 -28.01 10.82 1.46
N VAL A 522 -27.29 10.26 2.40
CA VAL A 522 -27.85 9.46 3.50
C VAL A 522 -27.40 10.04 4.82
N GLU A 523 -28.32 10.58 5.58
CA GLU A 523 -28.09 11.00 6.96
C GLU A 523 -28.52 9.90 7.92
N LEU A 524 -27.59 9.42 8.72
CA LEU A 524 -27.75 8.33 9.64
C LEU A 524 -27.67 8.83 11.07
N LYS A 525 -28.70 8.62 11.86
CA LYS A 525 -28.74 8.97 13.29
C LYS A 525 -29.01 7.75 14.15
N TYR A 526 -28.52 7.81 15.38
CA TYR A 526 -28.63 6.70 16.32
C TYR A 526 -29.25 7.14 17.64
N ALA A 527 -30.31 6.47 18.06
CA ALA A 527 -30.88 6.53 19.40
C ALA A 527 -30.55 5.25 20.16
N LYS A 528 -30.28 5.36 21.46
CA LYS A 528 -30.12 4.19 22.32
C LYS A 528 -31.47 3.49 22.48
N TYR A 529 -31.44 2.18 22.67
CA TYR A 529 -32.67 1.39 22.84
C TYR A 529 -33.62 1.93 23.93
N LYS A 530 -33.06 2.53 24.98
CA LYS A 530 -33.83 3.09 26.11
C LYS A 530 -34.30 4.53 25.90
N ASP A 531 -33.90 5.19 24.83
CA ASP A 531 -34.32 6.56 24.57
C ASP A 531 -35.80 6.62 24.21
N PRO A 532 -36.50 7.72 24.57
CA PRO A 532 -37.91 7.87 24.25
C PRO A 532 -38.12 8.12 22.73
N GLU A 533 -39.31 7.85 22.24
CA GLU A 533 -39.65 8.08 20.83
C GLU A 533 -39.50 9.57 20.42
N SER A 534 -39.67 10.51 21.36
CA SER A 534 -39.38 11.93 21.12
C SER A 534 -37.93 12.19 20.70
N ARG A 535 -36.97 11.41 21.22
CA ARG A 535 -35.57 11.53 20.81
C ARG A 535 -35.34 11.04 19.38
N VAL A 536 -36.05 9.99 18.97
CA VAL A 536 -36.04 9.50 17.59
C VAL A 536 -36.53 10.58 16.63
N GLU A 537 -37.61 11.28 16.99
CA GLU A 537 -38.17 12.36 16.16
C GLU A 537 -37.24 13.60 16.14
N GLU A 538 -36.59 13.96 17.26
CA GLU A 538 -35.59 15.02 17.28
C GLU A 538 -34.42 14.70 16.33
N LEU A 539 -33.87 13.48 16.39
CA LEU A 539 -32.80 13.03 15.51
C LEU A 539 -33.22 13.01 14.04
N ARG A 540 -34.47 12.66 13.76
CA ARG A 540 -35.04 12.73 12.41
C ARG A 540 -35.01 14.16 11.88
N LEU A 541 -35.46 15.14 12.66
CA LEU A 541 -35.45 16.55 12.26
C LEU A 541 -34.03 17.09 12.08
N GLU A 542 -33.10 16.73 12.97
CA GLU A 542 -31.68 17.06 12.84
C GLU A 542 -31.10 16.51 11.51
N ALA A 543 -31.42 15.27 11.15
CA ALA A 543 -30.95 14.62 9.91
C ALA A 543 -31.54 15.31 8.66
N ILE A 544 -32.80 15.69 8.68
CA ILE A 544 -33.44 16.44 7.58
C ILE A 544 -32.69 17.75 7.31
N ASP A 545 -32.38 18.51 8.36
CA ASP A 545 -31.69 19.79 8.23
C ASP A 545 -30.26 19.59 7.68
N GLN A 546 -29.54 18.58 8.16
CA GLN A 546 -28.20 18.24 7.69
C GLN A 546 -28.20 17.80 6.22
N ALA A 547 -29.08 16.89 5.81
CA ALA A 547 -29.19 16.42 4.43
C ALA A 547 -29.48 17.58 3.45
N ASN A 548 -30.33 18.51 3.84
CA ASN A 548 -30.65 19.67 3.01
C ASN A 548 -29.46 20.62 2.85
N ARG A 549 -28.75 20.93 3.94
CA ARG A 549 -27.56 21.79 3.89
C ARG A 549 -26.48 21.23 2.99
N TYR A 550 -26.24 19.93 3.06
CA TYR A 550 -25.21 19.29 2.26
C TYR A 550 -25.57 19.20 0.77
N ALA A 551 -26.79 18.86 0.45
CA ALA A 551 -27.25 18.81 -0.94
C ALA A 551 -27.04 20.12 -1.71
N ASP A 552 -26.96 21.24 -1.00
CA ASP A 552 -26.74 22.56 -1.59
C ASP A 552 -25.27 22.89 -1.87
N THR A 553 -24.33 22.06 -1.42
CA THR A 553 -22.88 22.30 -1.66
C THR A 553 -22.51 22.15 -3.13
N ASP A 554 -21.54 22.97 -3.60
CA ASP A 554 -21.03 22.90 -4.98
C ASP A 554 -20.38 21.56 -5.29
N THR A 555 -19.81 20.91 -4.28
CA THR A 555 -19.19 19.58 -4.42
C THR A 555 -20.22 18.53 -4.79
N VAL A 556 -21.35 18.48 -4.08
CA VAL A 556 -22.43 17.54 -4.39
C VAL A 556 -23.06 17.86 -5.74
N LYS A 557 -23.39 19.14 -6.00
CA LYS A 557 -24.00 19.57 -7.26
C LYS A 557 -23.20 19.17 -8.50
N ARG A 558 -21.86 19.23 -8.41
CA ARG A 558 -20.97 18.78 -9.47
C ARG A 558 -20.92 17.25 -9.58
N ALA A 559 -20.81 16.57 -8.43
CA ALA A 559 -20.64 15.11 -8.39
C ALA A 559 -21.90 14.33 -8.80
N VAL A 560 -23.09 14.88 -8.56
CA VAL A 560 -24.38 14.31 -8.98
C VAL A 560 -24.47 14.15 -10.51
N GLY A 561 -23.89 15.06 -11.26
CA GLY A 561 -23.86 15.00 -12.74
C GLY A 561 -25.26 14.92 -13.35
N THR A 562 -25.52 13.86 -14.13
CA THR A 562 -26.81 13.63 -14.81
C THR A 562 -27.82 12.83 -13.97
N THR A 563 -27.46 12.42 -12.76
CA THR A 563 -28.33 11.59 -11.91
C THR A 563 -29.34 12.44 -11.14
N GLN A 564 -30.45 11.82 -10.74
CA GLN A 564 -31.38 12.38 -9.77
C GLN A 564 -30.82 12.19 -8.37
N LEU A 565 -30.68 13.27 -7.61
CA LEU A 565 -30.24 13.21 -6.21
C LEU A 565 -31.42 12.92 -5.29
N HIS A 566 -31.27 11.88 -4.47
CA HIS A 566 -32.19 11.51 -3.40
C HIS A 566 -31.59 11.86 -2.05
N LYS A 567 -32.40 12.35 -1.12
CA LYS A 567 -31.99 12.64 0.26
C LYS A 567 -32.71 11.67 1.18
N ILE A 568 -31.96 10.75 1.78
CA ILE A 568 -32.49 9.68 2.62
C ILE A 568 -32.12 9.94 4.06
N VAL A 569 -33.11 9.90 4.94
CA VAL A 569 -32.94 9.98 6.39
C VAL A 569 -33.12 8.60 6.99
N VAL A 570 -32.12 8.14 7.74
CA VAL A 570 -32.13 6.85 8.43
C VAL A 570 -31.89 7.09 9.92
N VAL A 571 -32.85 6.66 10.76
CA VAL A 571 -32.67 6.69 12.22
C VAL A 571 -32.74 5.28 12.77
N TYR A 572 -31.69 4.88 13.45
CA TYR A 572 -31.66 3.63 14.20
C TYR A 572 -32.01 3.85 15.67
N LYS A 573 -32.74 2.91 16.28
CA LYS A 573 -32.95 2.80 17.71
C LYS A 573 -32.44 1.45 18.21
N GLY A 574 -31.24 1.43 18.77
CA GLY A 574 -30.51 0.18 18.94
C GLY A 574 -30.15 -0.44 17.59
N MET A 575 -30.66 -1.62 17.29
CA MET A 575 -30.45 -2.32 16.00
C MET A 575 -31.72 -2.30 15.12
N ASP A 576 -32.78 -1.66 15.55
CA ASP A 576 -33.97 -1.47 14.75
C ASP A 576 -33.90 -0.15 13.97
N MET A 577 -34.45 -0.12 12.77
CA MET A 577 -34.49 1.06 11.89
C MET A 577 -35.95 1.58 11.81
N PRO A 578 -36.42 2.34 12.82
CA PRO A 578 -37.79 2.85 12.85
C PRO A 578 -38.07 3.91 11.76
N ILE A 579 -37.01 4.61 11.29
CA ILE A 579 -37.16 5.64 10.25
C ILE A 579 -36.17 5.34 9.12
N CYS A 580 -36.72 5.26 7.90
CA CYS A 580 -35.99 5.24 6.64
C CYS A 580 -36.92 5.89 5.61
N GLU A 581 -36.64 7.15 5.29
CA GLU A 581 -37.54 7.95 4.44
C GLU A 581 -36.76 8.86 3.49
N GLU A 582 -37.37 9.21 2.38
CA GLU A 582 -36.90 10.24 1.45
C GLU A 582 -37.55 11.58 1.77
N ILE A 583 -36.78 12.68 1.71
CA ILE A 583 -37.21 14.04 2.04
C ILE A 583 -37.11 14.99 0.85
#